data_4d9276ebabcc2e70e91baf7d84c528cd
#
_entry.id   4d9276ebabcc2e70e91baf7d84c528cd
#
_cell.length_a   1.000
_cell.length_b   1.000
_cell.length_c   1.000
_cell.angle_alpha   90.00
_cell.angle_beta   90.00
_cell.angle_gamma   90.00
#
_symmetry.space_group_name_H-M   'P 1'
#
loop_
_entity.id
_entity.type
_entity.pdbx_description
1 polymer ?
#
loop_
_entity_poly.entity_id
_entity_poly.type
_entity_poly.pdbx_seq_one_letter_code
_entity_poly.pdbx_strand_id
1 'polypeptide(L)'
;TFFGLPLVADKAILVPTAHDEPPIYLSIFESLFRLPQMFFFNTEEEKSFVHSKFHVAAIPGDIIGVGVDAPQNADASAFKQKYGINKFILYAGRIDESKGCNELFDYFIRYKAETDSRVKLVLMGKPVMKIPAHPDIVSLGFVSEQEKFDGIAASELLIMPSRFESLSMVLLEAWQCTRPVLVNGGCAVLKGQCCRSNAGLWYENYDEFKECLDHLLENKELSAVMGRSGKKFVKENYSWETIENKYLKNIGQFIAD
;
A
#
# COMPACT_ATOMS: atom_id res chain seq x y z
N THR A 1 22.26 0.20 -6.11
CA THR A 1 22.61 1.17 -5.03
C THR A 1 23.98 0.85 -4.45
N PHE A 2 24.25 -0.39 -3.99
CA PHE A 2 25.49 -0.75 -3.27
C PHE A 2 26.80 -0.38 -4.02
N PHE A 3 26.89 -0.70 -5.30
CA PHE A 3 28.08 -0.39 -6.09
C PHE A 3 28.13 1.05 -6.65
N GLY A 4 26.98 1.68 -6.85
CA GLY A 4 26.89 3.01 -7.47
C GLY A 4 26.94 4.14 -6.47
N LEU A 5 26.30 4.01 -5.32
CA LEU A 5 26.22 5.09 -4.34
C LEU A 5 27.60 5.60 -3.84
N PRO A 6 28.58 4.72 -3.53
CA PRO A 6 29.93 5.17 -3.12
C PRO A 6 30.64 6.03 -4.17
N LEU A 7 30.32 5.86 -5.45
CA LEU A 7 30.95 6.63 -6.55
C LEU A 7 30.43 8.05 -6.70
N VAL A 8 29.30 8.36 -6.06
CA VAL A 8 28.61 9.66 -6.18
C VAL A 8 28.12 10.17 -4.82
N ALA A 9 28.73 9.70 -3.74
CA ALA A 9 28.30 9.99 -2.37
C ALA A 9 28.24 11.49 -2.06
N ASP A 10 29.13 12.28 -2.65
CA ASP A 10 29.24 13.73 -2.49
C ASP A 10 28.06 14.55 -3.06
N LYS A 11 27.23 13.92 -3.89
CA LYS A 11 26.07 14.56 -4.55
C LYS A 11 24.84 13.67 -4.62
N ALA A 12 24.80 12.60 -3.82
CA ALA A 12 23.74 11.64 -3.87
C ALA A 12 22.54 12.02 -2.98
N ILE A 13 21.37 11.98 -3.57
CA ILE A 13 20.09 11.93 -2.85
C ILE A 13 19.61 10.48 -2.91
N LEU A 14 19.30 9.88 -1.76
CA LEU A 14 18.84 8.48 -1.69
C LEU A 14 17.34 8.41 -1.40
N VAL A 15 16.62 7.68 -2.25
CA VAL A 15 15.25 7.23 -1.98
C VAL A 15 15.34 5.79 -1.48
N PRO A 16 15.24 5.53 -0.18
CA PRO A 16 15.62 4.23 0.40
C PRO A 16 14.64 3.12 0.07
N THR A 17 13.36 3.39 0.01
CA THR A 17 12.27 2.40 -0.05
C THR A 17 12.42 1.30 1.01
N ALA A 18 12.84 1.72 2.21
CA ALA A 18 13.21 0.84 3.29
C ALA A 18 12.02 0.44 4.16
N HIS A 19 12.03 -0.80 4.62
CA HIS A 19 11.07 -1.29 5.60
C HIS A 19 11.74 -2.30 6.54
N ASP A 20 11.12 -2.54 7.68
CA ASP A 20 11.66 -3.38 8.76
C ASP A 20 11.52 -4.87 8.43
N GLU A 21 12.33 -5.34 7.48
CA GLU A 21 12.40 -6.75 7.10
C GLU A 21 13.84 -7.30 7.26
N PRO A 22 14.02 -8.63 7.40
CA PRO A 22 15.32 -9.22 7.72
C PRO A 22 16.51 -8.77 6.87
N PRO A 23 16.42 -8.57 5.54
CA PRO A 23 17.56 -8.16 4.73
C PRO A 23 18.16 -6.80 5.12
N ILE A 24 17.35 -5.86 5.64
CA ILE A 24 17.82 -4.51 6.00
C ILE A 24 18.83 -4.52 7.17
N TYR A 25 18.88 -5.63 7.92
CA TYR A 25 19.78 -5.81 9.07
C TYR A 25 21.17 -6.30 8.69
N LEU A 26 21.43 -6.56 7.41
CA LEU A 26 22.79 -6.90 6.95
C LEU A 26 23.72 -5.70 7.15
N SER A 27 24.91 -5.95 7.68
CA SER A 27 25.92 -4.91 8.01
C SER A 27 26.33 -4.01 6.84
N ILE A 28 26.17 -4.52 5.62
CA ILE A 28 26.41 -3.80 4.38
C ILE A 28 25.59 -2.49 4.27
N PHE A 29 24.38 -2.47 4.84
CA PHE A 29 23.51 -1.30 4.80
C PHE A 29 23.94 -0.20 5.78
N GLU A 30 24.65 -0.52 6.86
CA GLU A 30 25.07 0.48 7.84
C GLU A 30 26.02 1.54 7.24
N SER A 31 26.99 1.10 6.42
CA SER A 31 27.86 2.01 5.72
C SER A 31 27.16 2.73 4.57
N LEU A 32 26.27 2.01 3.85
CA LEU A 32 25.56 2.54 2.69
C LEU A 32 24.63 3.71 3.05
N PHE A 33 23.89 3.60 4.13
CA PHE A 33 22.94 4.64 4.55
C PHE A 33 23.61 5.90 5.13
N ARG A 34 24.92 5.86 5.39
CA ARG A 34 25.70 7.04 5.82
C ARG A 34 26.31 7.84 4.67
N LEU A 35 26.21 7.35 3.43
CA LEU A 35 26.84 7.97 2.27
C LEU A 35 26.07 9.13 1.64
N PRO A 36 24.71 9.09 1.53
CA PRO A 36 24.01 10.15 0.83
C PRO A 36 24.09 11.48 1.56
N GLN A 37 23.99 12.57 0.80
CA GLN A 37 23.92 13.92 1.35
C GLN A 37 22.51 14.29 1.79
N MET A 38 21.48 13.61 1.23
CA MET A 38 20.08 13.85 1.54
C MET A 38 19.26 12.57 1.32
N PHE A 39 18.16 12.46 2.07
CA PHE A 39 17.16 11.41 1.87
C PHE A 39 15.83 11.97 1.37
N PHE A 40 15.20 11.25 0.43
CA PHE A 40 13.80 11.43 0.08
C PHE A 40 13.01 10.20 0.50
N PHE A 41 12.23 10.35 1.54
CA PHE A 41 11.44 9.25 2.12
C PHE A 41 10.04 9.18 1.49
N ASN A 42 9.47 7.98 1.48
CA ASN A 42 8.10 7.78 1.03
C ASN A 42 7.07 8.12 2.13
N THR A 43 7.41 7.83 3.39
CA THR A 43 6.51 7.99 4.54
C THR A 43 7.26 8.42 5.80
N GLU A 44 6.52 8.92 6.80
CA GLU A 44 7.04 9.26 8.13
C GLU A 44 7.60 8.02 8.84
N GLU A 45 6.93 6.88 8.67
CA GLU A 45 7.36 5.62 9.27
C GLU A 45 8.68 5.14 8.68
N GLU A 46 8.85 5.23 7.35
CA GLU A 46 10.11 4.92 6.70
C GLU A 46 11.24 5.83 7.20
N LYS A 47 10.98 7.15 7.27
CA LYS A 47 11.95 8.12 7.80
C LYS A 47 12.36 7.78 9.22
N SER A 48 11.39 7.54 10.10
CA SER A 48 11.62 7.20 11.50
C SER A 48 12.41 5.91 11.65
N PHE A 49 12.07 4.88 10.85
CA PHE A 49 12.78 3.62 10.83
C PHE A 49 14.25 3.78 10.40
N VAL A 50 14.50 4.44 9.27
CA VAL A 50 15.86 4.66 8.74
C VAL A 50 16.70 5.48 9.72
N HIS A 51 16.15 6.56 10.26
CA HIS A 51 16.87 7.39 11.23
C HIS A 51 17.26 6.61 12.50
N SER A 52 16.32 5.82 13.04
CA SER A 52 16.56 5.00 14.22
C SER A 52 17.54 3.86 13.95
N LYS A 53 17.35 3.12 12.85
CA LYS A 53 18.12 1.92 12.53
C LYS A 53 19.58 2.23 12.20
N PHE A 54 19.82 3.29 11.41
CA PHE A 54 21.17 3.62 10.91
C PHE A 54 21.83 4.80 11.62
N HIS A 55 21.14 5.42 12.58
CA HIS A 55 21.64 6.61 13.31
C HIS A 55 22.04 7.77 12.40
N VAL A 56 21.24 8.03 11.35
CA VAL A 56 21.49 9.01 10.31
C VAL A 56 20.59 10.25 10.37
N ALA A 57 20.02 10.54 11.53
CA ALA A 57 19.12 11.69 11.70
C ALA A 57 19.79 13.07 11.44
N ALA A 58 21.12 13.12 11.44
CA ALA A 58 21.89 14.33 11.08
C ALA A 58 21.94 14.59 9.57
N ILE A 59 21.67 13.57 8.72
CA ILE A 59 21.60 13.75 7.28
C ILE A 59 20.25 14.35 6.93
N PRO A 60 20.17 15.46 6.18
CA PRO A 60 18.91 16.08 5.78
C PRO A 60 18.01 15.12 5.06
N GLY A 61 16.70 15.26 5.23
CA GLY A 61 15.73 14.43 4.49
C GLY A 61 14.31 14.89 4.69
N ASP A 62 13.51 14.75 3.63
CA ASP A 62 12.11 15.14 3.62
C ASP A 62 11.22 14.00 3.13
N ILE A 63 9.92 14.08 3.44
CA ILE A 63 8.92 13.12 3.00
C ILE A 63 8.34 13.60 1.67
N ILE A 64 8.79 12.94 0.63
CA ILE A 64 8.40 13.26 -0.74
C ILE A 64 7.22 12.38 -1.18
N GLY A 65 7.38 11.04 -1.07
CA GLY A 65 6.44 10.07 -1.61
C GLY A 65 6.58 9.88 -3.11
N VAL A 66 5.54 9.29 -3.72
CA VAL A 66 5.47 9.04 -5.16
C VAL A 66 4.12 9.51 -5.69
N GLY A 67 4.09 10.19 -6.82
CA GLY A 67 2.86 10.62 -7.47
C GLY A 67 1.99 9.44 -7.91
N VAL A 68 0.69 9.57 -7.78
CA VAL A 68 -0.28 8.55 -8.17
C VAL A 68 -1.23 9.12 -9.22
N ASP A 69 -1.34 8.40 -10.33
CA ASP A 69 -2.29 8.75 -11.39
C ASP A 69 -3.73 8.44 -10.95
N ALA A 70 -4.64 9.35 -11.29
CA ALA A 70 -6.06 9.07 -11.15
C ALA A 70 -6.54 8.24 -12.35
N PRO A 71 -7.34 7.18 -12.13
CA PRO A 71 -7.94 6.47 -13.24
C PRO A 71 -8.85 7.42 -14.04
N GLN A 72 -8.61 7.52 -15.35
CA GLN A 72 -9.40 8.41 -16.18
C GLN A 72 -10.85 7.94 -16.36
N ASN A 73 -11.07 6.61 -16.41
CA ASN A 73 -12.39 6.02 -16.64
C ASN A 73 -12.48 4.61 -16.03
N ALA A 74 -12.45 4.50 -14.69
CA ALA A 74 -12.66 3.20 -14.04
C ALA A 74 -14.13 2.78 -14.15
N ASP A 75 -14.40 1.64 -14.82
CA ASP A 75 -15.75 1.11 -15.04
C ASP A 75 -16.03 -0.13 -14.17
N ALA A 76 -16.60 0.13 -13.00
CA ALA A 76 -17.03 -0.91 -12.07
C ALA A 76 -18.08 -1.87 -12.68
N SER A 77 -18.94 -1.36 -13.57
CA SER A 77 -20.01 -2.14 -14.17
C SER A 77 -19.47 -3.12 -15.20
N ALA A 78 -18.56 -2.65 -16.07
CA ALA A 78 -17.89 -3.50 -17.04
C ALA A 78 -17.10 -4.64 -16.35
N PHE A 79 -16.43 -4.34 -15.23
CA PHE A 79 -15.73 -5.36 -14.45
C PHE A 79 -16.68 -6.43 -13.91
N LYS A 80 -17.76 -6.01 -13.25
CA LYS A 80 -18.76 -6.93 -12.69
C LYS A 80 -19.42 -7.80 -13.77
N GLN A 81 -19.72 -7.21 -14.92
CA GLN A 81 -20.30 -7.95 -16.06
C GLN A 81 -19.30 -8.96 -16.64
N LYS A 82 -18.05 -8.57 -16.84
CA LYS A 82 -17.00 -9.44 -17.42
C LYS A 82 -16.75 -10.69 -16.58
N TYR A 83 -16.68 -10.54 -15.26
CA TYR A 83 -16.30 -11.62 -14.35
C TYR A 83 -17.48 -12.29 -13.64
N GLY A 84 -18.68 -11.74 -13.73
CA GLY A 84 -19.88 -12.27 -13.04
C GLY A 84 -19.78 -12.16 -11.51
N ILE A 85 -19.02 -11.20 -10.98
CA ILE A 85 -18.76 -11.04 -9.55
C ILE A 85 -19.33 -9.70 -9.07
N ASN A 86 -20.33 -9.75 -8.19
CA ASN A 86 -21.04 -8.54 -7.77
C ASN A 86 -20.57 -7.95 -6.44
N LYS A 87 -20.21 -8.79 -5.46
CA LYS A 87 -19.78 -8.36 -4.12
C LYS A 87 -18.47 -9.03 -3.74
N PHE A 88 -17.39 -8.24 -3.62
CA PHE A 88 -16.07 -8.78 -3.33
C PHE A 88 -15.16 -7.77 -2.65
N ILE A 89 -14.20 -8.28 -1.90
CA ILE A 89 -13.01 -7.58 -1.45
C ILE A 89 -11.87 -7.88 -2.42
N LEU A 90 -11.00 -6.91 -2.66
CA LEU A 90 -9.95 -7.02 -3.65
C LEU A 90 -8.57 -7.02 -2.99
N TYR A 91 -7.73 -7.96 -3.36
CA TYR A 91 -6.28 -7.90 -3.21
C TYR A 91 -5.65 -7.66 -4.59
N ALA A 92 -4.76 -6.67 -4.69
CA ALA A 92 -4.02 -6.41 -5.92
C ALA A 92 -2.51 -6.27 -5.61
N GLY A 93 -1.72 -7.17 -6.18
CA GLY A 93 -0.28 -7.26 -5.97
C GLY A 93 0.25 -8.66 -6.24
N ARG A 94 1.56 -8.85 -6.07
CA ARG A 94 2.16 -10.20 -6.17
C ARG A 94 1.56 -11.09 -5.06
N ILE A 95 1.01 -12.23 -5.43
CA ILE A 95 0.43 -13.19 -4.48
C ILE A 95 1.58 -14.03 -3.93
N ASP A 96 2.03 -13.68 -2.73
CA ASP A 96 3.29 -14.10 -2.15
C ASP A 96 3.17 -14.18 -0.62
N GLU A 97 3.92 -15.08 0.00
CA GLU A 97 3.97 -15.20 1.47
C GLU A 97 4.52 -13.93 2.14
N SER A 98 5.54 -13.30 1.54
CA SER A 98 6.12 -12.05 2.04
C SER A 98 5.12 -10.87 2.02
N LYS A 99 4.05 -10.97 1.21
CA LYS A 99 2.94 -10.02 1.14
C LYS A 99 1.78 -10.39 2.07
N GLY A 100 1.94 -11.40 2.94
CA GLY A 100 0.93 -11.80 3.91
C GLY A 100 -0.25 -12.59 3.32
N CYS A 101 -0.12 -13.11 2.09
CA CYS A 101 -1.24 -13.79 1.43
C CYS A 101 -1.66 -15.09 2.14
N ASN A 102 -0.75 -15.78 2.84
CA ASN A 102 -1.12 -16.95 3.66
C ASN A 102 -2.12 -16.57 4.75
N GLU A 103 -1.81 -15.54 5.53
CA GLU A 103 -2.69 -15.04 6.59
C GLU A 103 -4.03 -14.58 6.02
N LEU A 104 -4.02 -13.86 4.89
CA LEU A 104 -5.25 -13.45 4.23
C LEU A 104 -6.14 -14.64 3.84
N PHE A 105 -5.55 -15.69 3.29
CA PHE A 105 -6.32 -16.87 2.88
C PHE A 105 -6.90 -17.60 4.08
N ASP A 106 -6.11 -17.80 5.14
CA ASP A 106 -6.55 -18.47 6.36
C ASP A 106 -7.68 -17.68 7.02
N TYR A 107 -7.54 -16.36 7.13
CA TYR A 107 -8.57 -15.50 7.71
C TYR A 107 -9.84 -15.45 6.87
N PHE A 108 -9.70 -15.35 5.55
CA PHE A 108 -10.86 -15.31 4.67
C PHE A 108 -11.63 -16.65 4.65
N ILE A 109 -10.94 -17.78 4.61
CA ILE A 109 -11.56 -19.11 4.65
C ILE A 109 -12.28 -19.32 5.98
N ARG A 110 -11.65 -18.95 7.09
CA ARG A 110 -12.27 -19.00 8.42
C ARG A 110 -13.48 -18.08 8.50
N TYR A 111 -13.40 -16.87 7.99
CA TYR A 111 -14.52 -15.93 7.91
C TYR A 111 -15.72 -16.50 7.15
N LYS A 112 -15.46 -17.16 6.02
CA LYS A 112 -16.52 -17.82 5.22
C LYS A 112 -17.13 -19.03 5.92
N ALA A 113 -16.38 -19.73 6.74
CA ALA A 113 -16.89 -20.85 7.53
C ALA A 113 -17.77 -20.40 8.72
N GLU A 114 -17.50 -19.20 9.25
CA GLU A 114 -18.21 -18.65 10.41
C GLU A 114 -19.39 -17.73 10.06
N THR A 115 -19.54 -17.35 8.75
CA THR A 115 -20.55 -16.37 8.33
C THR A 115 -21.29 -16.81 7.06
N ASP A 116 -22.52 -16.32 6.91
CA ASP A 116 -23.31 -16.48 5.66
C ASP A 116 -22.98 -15.38 4.62
N SER A 117 -21.88 -14.69 4.78
CA SER A 117 -21.47 -13.60 3.89
C SER A 117 -21.29 -14.07 2.45
N ARG A 118 -21.89 -13.36 1.50
CA ARG A 118 -21.76 -13.65 0.06
C ARG A 118 -20.55 -12.94 -0.58
N VAL A 119 -19.70 -12.31 0.23
CA VAL A 119 -18.51 -11.63 -0.28
C VAL A 119 -17.52 -12.65 -0.83
N LYS A 120 -16.89 -12.32 -1.96
CA LYS A 120 -15.76 -13.07 -2.51
C LYS A 120 -14.44 -12.33 -2.27
N LEU A 121 -13.35 -13.08 -2.26
CA LEU A 121 -11.99 -12.53 -2.32
C LEU A 121 -11.51 -12.63 -3.77
N VAL A 122 -11.28 -11.49 -4.40
CA VAL A 122 -10.71 -11.43 -5.75
C VAL A 122 -9.23 -11.06 -5.64
N LEU A 123 -8.40 -11.80 -6.36
CA LEU A 123 -6.95 -11.64 -6.36
C LEU A 123 -6.51 -11.21 -7.76
N MET A 124 -5.82 -10.08 -7.85
CA MET A 124 -5.18 -9.59 -9.06
C MET A 124 -3.67 -9.55 -8.88
N GLY A 125 -2.94 -10.24 -9.72
CA GLY A 125 -1.48 -10.25 -9.74
C GLY A 125 -0.90 -11.63 -10.00
N LYS A 126 0.43 -11.66 -10.16
CA LYS A 126 1.15 -12.90 -10.44
C LYS A 126 1.21 -13.78 -9.19
N PRO A 127 0.68 -15.02 -9.21
CA PRO A 127 0.85 -15.95 -8.12
C PRO A 127 2.27 -16.53 -8.14
N VAL A 128 2.97 -16.47 -7.01
CA VAL A 128 4.25 -17.14 -6.77
C VAL A 128 4.15 -18.14 -5.63
N MET A 129 2.96 -18.27 -5.06
CA MET A 129 2.58 -19.28 -4.08
C MET A 129 1.28 -19.97 -4.51
N LYS A 130 0.96 -21.09 -3.86
CA LYS A 130 -0.28 -21.84 -4.11
C LYS A 130 -1.47 -21.07 -3.51
N ILE A 131 -2.48 -20.81 -4.35
CA ILE A 131 -3.76 -20.27 -3.90
C ILE A 131 -4.66 -21.42 -3.44
N PRO A 132 -5.30 -21.34 -2.26
CA PRO A 132 -6.22 -22.37 -1.80
C PRO A 132 -7.41 -22.56 -2.76
N ALA A 133 -7.83 -23.79 -2.96
CA ALA A 133 -9.06 -24.09 -3.70
C ALA A 133 -10.26 -23.79 -2.80
N HIS A 134 -10.93 -22.67 -3.05
CA HIS A 134 -12.14 -22.26 -2.34
C HIS A 134 -13.10 -21.57 -3.30
N PRO A 135 -14.44 -21.86 -3.26
CA PRO A 135 -15.41 -21.33 -4.22
C PRO A 135 -15.53 -19.79 -4.22
N ASP A 136 -15.16 -19.16 -3.12
CA ASP A 136 -15.22 -17.71 -2.97
C ASP A 136 -13.87 -17.01 -3.06
N ILE A 137 -12.78 -17.73 -3.42
CA ILE A 137 -11.49 -17.15 -3.76
C ILE A 137 -11.32 -17.23 -5.28
N VAL A 138 -11.22 -16.07 -5.93
CA VAL A 138 -11.13 -15.97 -7.39
C VAL A 138 -9.82 -15.29 -7.76
N SER A 139 -8.94 -16.00 -8.44
CA SER A 139 -7.69 -15.45 -8.97
C SER A 139 -7.84 -15.09 -10.44
N LEU A 140 -7.60 -13.83 -10.76
CA LEU A 140 -7.66 -13.32 -12.14
C LEU A 140 -6.27 -13.31 -12.80
N GLY A 141 -5.21 -13.62 -12.05
CA GLY A 141 -3.84 -13.52 -12.54
C GLY A 141 -3.41 -12.07 -12.74
N PHE A 142 -2.44 -11.87 -13.64
CA PHE A 142 -1.99 -10.53 -14.00
C PHE A 142 -3.00 -9.89 -14.96
N VAL A 143 -3.49 -8.72 -14.60
CA VAL A 143 -4.48 -7.95 -15.37
C VAL A 143 -3.85 -6.67 -15.93
N SER A 144 -4.49 -6.03 -16.90
CA SER A 144 -4.08 -4.72 -17.39
C SER A 144 -4.28 -3.65 -16.32
N GLU A 145 -3.64 -2.51 -16.47
CA GLU A 145 -3.81 -1.38 -15.55
C GLU A 145 -5.26 -0.88 -15.51
N GLN A 146 -5.91 -0.79 -16.66
CA GLN A 146 -7.33 -0.43 -16.74
C GLN A 146 -8.19 -1.43 -15.96
N GLU A 147 -8.01 -2.74 -16.15
CA GLU A 147 -8.75 -3.75 -15.41
C GLU A 147 -8.48 -3.72 -13.92
N LYS A 148 -7.25 -3.38 -13.50
CA LYS A 148 -6.92 -3.17 -12.09
C LYS A 148 -7.79 -2.05 -11.51
N PHE A 149 -7.86 -0.90 -12.16
CA PHE A 149 -8.69 0.22 -11.71
C PHE A 149 -10.20 -0.08 -11.76
N ASP A 150 -10.67 -0.77 -12.80
CA ASP A 150 -12.05 -1.21 -12.91
C ASP A 150 -12.43 -2.13 -11.74
N GLY A 151 -11.55 -3.07 -11.41
CA GLY A 151 -11.72 -3.98 -10.29
C GLY A 151 -11.65 -3.29 -8.93
N ILE A 152 -10.73 -2.35 -8.74
CA ILE A 152 -10.68 -1.53 -7.54
C ILE A 152 -11.99 -0.75 -7.39
N ALA A 153 -12.44 -0.07 -8.45
CA ALA A 153 -13.69 0.68 -8.43
C ALA A 153 -14.93 -0.20 -8.22
N ALA A 154 -14.90 -1.47 -8.64
CA ALA A 154 -15.97 -2.42 -8.47
C ALA A 154 -16.02 -3.09 -7.09
N SER A 155 -14.89 -3.13 -6.36
CA SER A 155 -14.77 -3.80 -5.07
C SER A 155 -15.53 -3.07 -3.96
N GLU A 156 -15.80 -3.76 -2.87
CA GLU A 156 -16.31 -3.15 -1.64
C GLU A 156 -15.20 -2.39 -0.90
N LEU A 157 -14.00 -2.98 -0.86
CA LEU A 157 -12.78 -2.43 -0.28
C LEU A 157 -11.54 -3.10 -0.89
N LEU A 158 -10.38 -2.46 -0.72
CA LEU A 158 -9.09 -3.10 -0.95
C LEU A 158 -8.57 -3.69 0.37
N ILE A 159 -8.03 -4.93 0.32
CA ILE A 159 -7.37 -5.55 1.45
C ILE A 159 -5.87 -5.64 1.24
N MET A 160 -5.08 -5.22 2.25
CA MET A 160 -3.61 -5.22 2.23
C MET A 160 -3.06 -5.99 3.43
N PRO A 161 -2.74 -7.28 3.27
CA PRO A 161 -2.23 -8.10 4.37
C PRO A 161 -0.72 -7.96 4.59
N SER A 162 -0.03 -7.16 3.79
CA SER A 162 1.43 -6.97 3.86
C SER A 162 1.88 -6.47 5.22
N ARG A 163 2.94 -7.08 5.75
CA ARG A 163 3.62 -6.61 6.97
C ARG A 163 4.74 -5.63 6.69
N PHE A 164 5.20 -5.56 5.44
CA PHE A 164 6.34 -4.73 5.02
C PHE A 164 5.97 -3.92 3.79
N GLU A 165 5.88 -2.61 3.97
CA GLU A 165 5.67 -1.63 2.91
C GLU A 165 6.45 -0.35 3.24
N SER A 166 6.93 0.34 2.20
CA SER A 166 7.49 1.69 2.33
C SER A 166 6.47 2.77 1.94
N LEU A 167 5.48 2.43 1.10
CA LEU A 167 4.41 3.33 0.67
C LEU A 167 3.09 2.60 0.39
N SER A 168 3.10 1.56 -0.46
CA SER A 168 1.94 0.88 -1.04
C SER A 168 1.16 1.70 -2.08
N MET A 169 1.58 1.62 -3.33
CA MET A 169 0.93 2.33 -4.45
C MET A 169 -0.54 1.91 -4.60
N VAL A 170 -0.83 0.61 -4.50
CA VAL A 170 -2.21 0.11 -4.69
C VAL A 170 -3.19 0.61 -3.63
N LEU A 171 -2.71 0.91 -2.42
CA LEU A 171 -3.52 1.54 -1.37
C LEU A 171 -3.93 2.96 -1.79
N LEU A 172 -2.99 3.74 -2.34
CA LEU A 172 -3.26 5.08 -2.84
C LEU A 172 -4.19 5.03 -4.07
N GLU A 173 -4.03 4.03 -4.95
CA GLU A 173 -4.92 3.77 -6.09
C GLU A 173 -6.35 3.43 -5.64
N ALA A 174 -6.51 2.66 -4.56
CA ALA A 174 -7.82 2.37 -3.99
C ALA A 174 -8.52 3.64 -3.49
N TRP A 175 -7.78 4.52 -2.84
CA TRP A 175 -8.31 5.82 -2.41
C TRP A 175 -8.64 6.74 -3.58
N GLN A 176 -7.88 6.72 -4.67
CA GLN A 176 -8.24 7.43 -5.91
C GLN A 176 -9.59 6.95 -6.47
N CYS A 177 -9.87 5.65 -6.35
CA CYS A 177 -11.16 5.05 -6.70
C CYS A 177 -12.23 5.21 -5.60
N THR A 178 -12.00 6.02 -4.57
CA THR A 178 -12.92 6.20 -3.43
C THR A 178 -13.28 4.92 -2.70
N ARG A 179 -12.35 3.96 -2.64
CA ARG A 179 -12.55 2.70 -1.89
C ARG A 179 -11.83 2.76 -0.56
N PRO A 180 -12.50 2.34 0.53
CA PRO A 180 -11.85 2.16 1.81
C PRO A 180 -10.86 1.00 1.75
N VAL A 181 -9.95 0.94 2.70
CA VAL A 181 -8.98 -0.15 2.78
C VAL A 181 -9.08 -0.86 4.13
N LEU A 182 -8.75 -2.16 4.14
CA LEU A 182 -8.51 -2.94 5.35
C LEU A 182 -7.07 -3.45 5.30
N VAL A 183 -6.25 -3.08 6.29
CA VAL A 183 -4.81 -3.32 6.24
C VAL A 183 -4.31 -4.11 7.44
N ASN A 184 -3.17 -4.79 7.29
CA ASN A 184 -2.48 -5.41 8.40
C ASN A 184 -1.87 -4.34 9.33
N GLY A 185 -2.28 -4.31 10.59
CA GLY A 185 -1.82 -3.37 11.61
C GLY A 185 -0.38 -3.56 12.04
N GLY A 186 0.21 -4.74 11.77
CA GLY A 186 1.64 -5.01 11.95
C GLY A 186 2.54 -4.25 10.97
N CYS A 187 1.96 -3.65 9.90
CA CYS A 187 2.69 -2.75 9.02
C CYS A 187 2.49 -1.30 9.45
N ALA A 188 3.52 -0.72 10.09
CA ALA A 188 3.46 0.66 10.59
C ALA A 188 3.08 1.67 9.49
N VAL A 189 3.59 1.51 8.27
CA VAL A 189 3.30 2.38 7.11
C VAL A 189 1.82 2.32 6.74
N LEU A 190 1.24 1.14 6.59
CA LEU A 190 -0.17 1.00 6.21
C LEU A 190 -1.10 1.54 7.31
N LYS A 191 -0.82 1.18 8.57
CA LYS A 191 -1.56 1.69 9.73
C LYS A 191 -1.45 3.22 9.83
N GLY A 192 -0.25 3.77 9.73
CA GLY A 192 -0.01 5.21 9.78
C GLY A 192 -0.73 5.98 8.65
N GLN A 193 -0.74 5.44 7.45
CA GLN A 193 -1.48 6.02 6.34
C GLN A 193 -3.00 6.00 6.59
N CYS A 194 -3.57 4.90 7.11
CA CYS A 194 -4.98 4.84 7.51
C CYS A 194 -5.32 5.87 8.58
N CYS A 195 -4.47 6.03 9.60
CA CYS A 195 -4.67 7.03 10.66
C CYS A 195 -4.67 8.46 10.11
N ARG A 196 -3.73 8.82 9.23
CA ARG A 196 -3.62 10.18 8.67
C ARG A 196 -4.75 10.51 7.69
N SER A 197 -5.18 9.52 6.92
CA SER A 197 -6.21 9.71 5.88
C SER A 197 -7.65 9.57 6.40
N ASN A 198 -7.86 8.89 7.54
CA ASN A 198 -9.16 8.40 8.00
C ASN A 198 -9.88 7.58 6.90
N ALA A 199 -9.16 6.77 6.13
CA ALA A 199 -9.67 6.13 4.93
C ALA A 199 -9.57 4.60 4.95
N GLY A 200 -9.38 4.01 6.11
CA GLY A 200 -9.31 2.57 6.27
C GLY A 200 -9.25 2.14 7.72
N LEU A 201 -9.43 0.85 7.91
CA LEU A 201 -9.28 0.16 9.18
C LEU A 201 -8.06 -0.75 9.13
N TRP A 202 -7.61 -1.21 10.30
CA TRP A 202 -6.52 -2.18 10.41
C TRP A 202 -6.86 -3.28 11.40
N TYR A 203 -6.21 -4.41 11.24
CA TYR A 203 -6.34 -5.58 12.11
C TYR A 203 -4.96 -6.11 12.52
N GLU A 204 -4.84 -6.67 13.70
CA GLU A 204 -3.64 -7.32 14.21
C GLU A 204 -3.83 -8.83 14.43
N ASN A 205 -5.10 -9.29 14.39
CA ASN A 205 -5.49 -10.68 14.55
C ASN A 205 -6.80 -10.98 13.79
N TYR A 206 -7.22 -12.25 13.81
CA TYR A 206 -8.41 -12.68 13.09
C TYR A 206 -9.71 -12.03 13.59
N ASP A 207 -9.86 -11.87 14.90
CA ASP A 207 -11.12 -11.34 15.46
C ASP A 207 -11.30 -9.88 15.04
N GLU A 208 -10.22 -9.09 15.08
CA GLU A 208 -10.23 -7.72 14.54
C GLU A 208 -10.44 -7.68 13.02
N PHE A 209 -9.81 -8.61 12.26
CA PHE A 209 -10.05 -8.74 10.83
C PHE A 209 -11.52 -8.94 10.52
N LYS A 210 -12.17 -9.87 11.24
CA LYS A 210 -13.58 -10.18 11.07
C LYS A 210 -14.46 -8.97 11.38
N GLU A 211 -14.28 -8.35 12.54
CA GLU A 211 -15.06 -7.19 12.97
C GLU A 211 -14.89 -6.00 12.02
N CYS A 212 -13.67 -5.69 11.62
CA CYS A 212 -13.40 -4.61 10.67
C CYS A 212 -14.00 -4.89 9.29
N LEU A 213 -13.92 -6.14 8.81
CA LEU A 213 -14.50 -6.55 7.54
C LEU A 213 -16.02 -6.44 7.56
N ASP A 214 -16.68 -6.99 8.59
CA ASP A 214 -18.12 -6.90 8.76
C ASP A 214 -18.56 -5.42 8.82
N HIS A 215 -17.87 -4.61 9.60
CA HIS A 215 -18.18 -3.19 9.75
C HIS A 215 -18.11 -2.41 8.41
N LEU A 216 -17.09 -2.66 7.59
CA LEU A 216 -16.95 -2.04 6.27
C LEU A 216 -17.96 -2.59 5.25
N LEU A 217 -18.34 -3.86 5.33
CA LEU A 217 -19.30 -4.47 4.41
C LEU A 217 -20.76 -4.10 4.72
N GLU A 218 -21.10 -3.87 5.99
CA GLU A 218 -22.45 -3.57 6.44
C GLU A 218 -22.75 -2.07 6.47
N ASN A 219 -21.77 -1.26 6.84
CA ASN A 219 -21.93 0.20 6.94
C ASN A 219 -21.46 0.92 5.66
N LYS A 220 -22.35 0.97 4.68
CA LYS A 220 -22.07 1.61 3.37
C LYS A 220 -21.79 3.11 3.47
N GLU A 221 -22.41 3.79 4.43
CA GLU A 221 -22.18 5.22 4.64
C GLU A 221 -20.76 5.47 5.15
N LEU A 222 -20.33 4.73 6.16
CA LEU A 222 -18.97 4.80 6.69
C LEU A 222 -17.94 4.51 5.58
N SER A 223 -18.12 3.42 4.84
CA SER A 223 -17.23 3.03 3.75
C SER A 223 -17.13 4.12 2.68
N ALA A 224 -18.25 4.77 2.34
CA ALA A 224 -18.26 5.89 1.40
C ALA A 224 -17.56 7.14 1.96
N VAL A 225 -17.72 7.45 3.25
CA VAL A 225 -17.01 8.56 3.92
C VAL A 225 -15.51 8.29 3.90
N MET A 226 -15.08 7.10 4.30
CA MET A 226 -13.66 6.70 4.28
C MET A 226 -13.07 6.80 2.88
N GLY A 227 -13.77 6.30 1.85
CA GLY A 227 -13.31 6.39 0.48
C GLY A 227 -13.11 7.84 0.01
N ARG A 228 -14.04 8.74 0.36
CA ARG A 228 -13.89 10.17 0.04
C ARG A 228 -12.73 10.82 0.80
N SER A 229 -12.53 10.47 2.07
CA SER A 229 -11.39 10.95 2.87
C SER A 229 -10.07 10.51 2.25
N GLY A 230 -9.97 9.25 1.81
CA GLY A 230 -8.80 8.72 1.11
C GLY A 230 -8.50 9.46 -0.19
N LYS A 231 -9.52 9.69 -1.03
CA LYS A 231 -9.35 10.45 -2.28
C LYS A 231 -8.86 11.87 -2.03
N LYS A 232 -9.40 12.55 -1.02
CA LYS A 232 -8.93 13.87 -0.61
C LYS A 232 -7.48 13.83 -0.17
N PHE A 233 -7.13 12.87 0.69
CA PHE A 233 -5.77 12.70 1.20
C PHE A 233 -4.75 12.47 0.08
N VAL A 234 -5.07 11.59 -0.89
CA VAL A 234 -4.19 11.34 -2.05
C VAL A 234 -4.03 12.60 -2.90
N LYS A 235 -5.12 13.32 -3.19
CA LYS A 235 -5.07 14.56 -3.96
C LYS A 235 -4.15 15.60 -3.30
N GLU A 236 -4.21 15.74 -1.98
CA GLU A 236 -3.44 16.75 -1.23
C GLU A 236 -1.97 16.38 -1.04
N ASN A 237 -1.64 15.07 -0.97
CA ASN A 237 -0.30 14.61 -0.57
C ASN A 237 0.46 13.88 -1.67
N TYR A 238 -0.22 13.26 -2.64
CA TYR A 238 0.34 12.34 -3.63
C TYR A 238 -0.07 12.65 -5.08
N SER A 239 -0.67 13.83 -5.37
CA SER A 239 -0.81 14.27 -6.75
C SER A 239 0.57 14.55 -7.36
N TRP A 240 0.75 14.31 -8.65
CA TRP A 240 2.01 14.60 -9.34
C TRP A 240 2.46 16.06 -9.13
N GLU A 241 1.53 17.01 -9.20
CA GLU A 241 1.81 18.42 -8.91
C GLU A 241 2.41 18.62 -7.51
N THR A 242 1.82 17.98 -6.49
CA THR A 242 2.32 18.04 -5.10
C THR A 242 3.72 17.42 -4.99
N ILE A 243 3.91 16.27 -5.61
CA ILE A 243 5.19 15.55 -5.57
C ILE A 243 6.28 16.32 -6.31
N GLU A 244 6.00 16.82 -7.52
CA GLU A 244 6.95 17.63 -8.30
C GLU A 244 7.38 18.89 -7.54
N ASN A 245 6.43 19.59 -6.92
CA ASN A 245 6.73 20.78 -6.10
C ASN A 245 7.63 20.44 -4.90
N LYS A 246 7.41 19.29 -4.22
CA LYS A 246 8.32 18.82 -3.16
C LYS A 246 9.71 18.54 -3.68
N TYR A 247 9.83 17.85 -4.83
CA TYR A 247 11.13 17.58 -5.47
C TYR A 247 11.86 18.88 -5.82
N LEU A 248 11.21 19.79 -6.52
CA LEU A 248 11.81 21.05 -6.95
C LEU A 248 12.29 21.89 -5.76
N LYS A 249 11.47 21.99 -4.71
CA LYS A 249 11.86 22.72 -3.48
C LYS A 249 13.11 22.13 -2.84
N ASN A 250 13.13 20.81 -2.64
CA ASN A 250 14.22 20.15 -1.90
C ASN A 250 15.53 20.10 -2.73
N ILE A 251 15.42 19.85 -4.05
CA ILE A 251 16.60 19.87 -4.94
C ILE A 251 17.13 21.30 -5.07
N GLY A 252 16.27 22.31 -5.17
CA GLY A 252 16.70 23.71 -5.22
C GLY A 252 17.48 24.14 -3.97
N GLN A 253 17.07 23.70 -2.80
CA GLN A 253 17.82 23.92 -1.55
C GLN A 253 19.16 23.18 -1.56
N PHE A 254 19.16 21.91 -1.96
CA PHE A 254 20.36 21.06 -2.01
C PHE A 254 21.45 21.56 -2.97
N ILE A 255 21.08 22.26 -4.05
CA ILE A 255 22.05 22.83 -5.02
C ILE A 255 22.56 24.19 -4.54
N ALA A 256 21.81 24.90 -3.71
CA ALA A 256 22.17 26.24 -3.22
C ALA A 256 23.13 26.20 -2.03
N ASP A 257 23.20 25.11 -1.30
CA ASP A 257 24.13 24.82 -0.20
C ASP A 257 25.45 24.21 -0.74
#